data_24d8883b0089ed93ac86f038e54986b6
#
_entry.id   24d8883b0089ed93ac86f038e54986b6
#
_cell.length_a   1.000
_cell.length_b   1.000
_cell.length_c   1.000
_cell.angle_alpha   90.00
_cell.angle_beta   90.00
_cell.angle_gamma   90.00
#
_symmetry.space_group_name_H-M   'P 1'
#
loop_
_entity.id
_entity.type
_entity.pdbx_description
1 polymer ?
#
loop_
_entity_poly.entity_id
_entity_poly.type
_entity_poly.pdbx_seq_one_letter_code
_entity_poly.pdbx_strand_id
1 'polypeptide(L)'
;MPKKKRSSNNSQNKKEEDDGYPKLSILTPLYNRNKWIPMMICNLKTFDYDHNKLEWFVLDSKDGDDDVKLVQNESEIKMIQDMIKPIKFKYTYIDKKMTIAEKRNYLTKNMTHKWFANLDSDDVYIESYLKYSIDECRKKKAGLAGSPQMIFCYPHYEYKICGIQCGSARQCHEATFVGKQQYWRSMGGYNKNDEKGEGAGLIDDNDGNVAQTDCIKCMICVSHNSNTCSKEMFKDTNVQGGSLQGIKLEILQKIMAEEVE
;
A
#
# COMPACT_ATOMS: atom_id res chain seq x y z
N MET A 1 -7.75 -58.32 -36.50
CA MET A 1 -7.63 -57.63 -35.21
C MET A 1 -7.01 -56.23 -35.45
N PRO A 2 -7.73 -55.12 -35.26
CA PRO A 2 -7.17 -53.78 -35.51
C PRO A 2 -6.45 -53.27 -34.28
N LYS A 3 -5.24 -52.74 -34.48
CA LYS A 3 -4.39 -52.11 -33.45
C LYS A 3 -4.98 -50.77 -33.02
N LYS A 4 -5.30 -50.63 -31.73
CA LYS A 4 -5.67 -49.34 -31.08
C LYS A 4 -4.47 -48.41 -31.06
N LYS A 5 -4.56 -47.26 -31.74
CA LYS A 5 -3.65 -46.09 -31.55
C LYS A 5 -3.91 -45.46 -30.17
N ARG A 6 -2.92 -45.44 -29.30
CA ARG A 6 -2.91 -44.61 -28.07
C ARG A 6 -2.66 -43.18 -28.51
N SER A 7 -3.64 -42.31 -28.30
CA SER A 7 -3.44 -40.87 -28.34
C SER A 7 -2.69 -40.43 -27.07
N SER A 8 -1.48 -39.98 -27.22
CA SER A 8 -0.73 -39.30 -26.16
C SER A 8 -1.25 -37.86 -26.02
N ASN A 9 -2.06 -37.62 -25.00
CA ASN A 9 -2.36 -36.26 -24.55
C ASN A 9 -1.07 -35.65 -23.93
N ASN A 10 -0.36 -34.89 -24.72
CA ASN A 10 0.72 -34.02 -24.25
C ASN A 10 0.08 -32.73 -23.69
N SER A 11 -0.34 -32.74 -22.43
CA SER A 11 -0.60 -31.53 -21.69
C SER A 11 0.74 -30.86 -21.38
N GLN A 12 1.14 -29.93 -22.24
CA GLN A 12 2.26 -29.05 -21.99
C GLN A 12 1.91 -28.19 -20.76
N ASN A 13 2.41 -28.57 -19.60
CA ASN A 13 2.57 -27.67 -18.45
C ASN A 13 3.52 -26.55 -18.89
N LYS A 14 2.98 -25.42 -19.35
CA LYS A 14 3.74 -24.17 -19.41
C LYS A 14 4.17 -23.87 -17.98
N LYS A 15 5.44 -24.11 -17.63
CA LYS A 15 6.05 -23.46 -16.48
C LYS A 15 5.93 -21.97 -16.75
N GLU A 16 5.15 -21.27 -15.93
CA GLU A 16 5.19 -19.80 -15.89
C GLU A 16 6.65 -19.44 -15.60
N GLU A 17 7.27 -18.68 -16.48
CA GLU A 17 8.61 -18.16 -16.28
C GLU A 17 8.55 -17.23 -15.06
N ASP A 18 9.43 -17.45 -14.07
CA ASP A 18 9.55 -16.58 -12.91
C ASP A 18 10.00 -15.18 -13.39
N ASP A 19 9.15 -14.18 -13.25
CA ASP A 19 9.42 -12.78 -13.63
C ASP A 19 10.54 -12.12 -12.80
N GLY A 20 11.16 -12.88 -11.90
CA GLY A 20 12.27 -12.44 -11.05
C GLY A 20 11.88 -11.49 -9.92
N TYR A 21 10.58 -11.14 -9.77
CA TYR A 21 10.13 -10.32 -8.64
C TYR A 21 9.87 -11.17 -7.38
N PRO A 22 10.15 -10.62 -6.16
CA PRO A 22 10.03 -11.39 -4.92
C PRO A 22 8.56 -11.56 -4.51
N LYS A 23 8.29 -12.54 -3.64
CA LYS A 23 7.05 -12.55 -2.86
C LYS A 23 7.02 -11.36 -1.90
N LEU A 24 5.87 -10.70 -1.76
CA LEU A 24 5.72 -9.43 -1.08
C LEU A 24 4.47 -9.40 -0.20
N SER A 25 4.61 -8.86 1.02
CA SER A 25 3.49 -8.59 1.93
C SER A 25 3.11 -7.11 1.82
N ILE A 26 1.87 -6.84 1.39
CA ILE A 26 1.26 -5.51 1.37
C ILE A 26 0.70 -5.26 2.76
N LEU A 27 1.11 -4.17 3.42
CA LEU A 27 0.85 -3.89 4.82
C LEU A 27 -0.09 -2.69 4.96
N THR A 28 -1.27 -2.90 5.54
CA THR A 28 -2.27 -1.84 5.76
C THR A 28 -2.53 -1.66 7.25
N PRO A 29 -2.03 -0.56 7.86
CA PRO A 29 -2.51 -0.12 9.16
C PRO A 29 -3.91 0.48 9.00
N LEU A 30 -4.87 -0.01 9.79
CA LEU A 30 -6.26 0.39 9.66
C LEU A 30 -6.81 0.96 10.98
N TYR A 31 -7.71 1.92 10.86
CA TYR A 31 -8.53 2.45 11.91
C TYR A 31 -9.77 3.12 11.33
N ASN A 32 -10.95 2.56 11.59
CA ASN A 32 -12.26 3.11 11.18
C ASN A 32 -12.29 3.59 9.70
N ARG A 33 -12.00 2.69 8.77
CA ARG A 33 -11.87 3.00 7.32
C ARG A 33 -12.71 2.09 6.42
N ASN A 34 -13.83 1.57 6.94
CA ASN A 34 -14.65 0.58 6.22
C ASN A 34 -15.13 1.08 4.86
N LYS A 35 -15.49 2.36 4.74
CA LYS A 35 -15.91 2.96 3.46
C LYS A 35 -14.83 2.91 2.37
N TRP A 36 -13.56 2.76 2.75
CA TRP A 36 -12.43 2.71 1.83
C TRP A 36 -12.12 1.30 1.30
N ILE A 37 -12.84 0.26 1.74
CA ILE A 37 -12.67 -1.12 1.26
C ILE A 37 -12.67 -1.21 -0.28
N PRO A 38 -13.59 -0.56 -1.01
CA PRO A 38 -13.60 -0.62 -2.48
C PRO A 38 -12.30 -0.10 -3.10
N MET A 39 -11.71 0.98 -2.54
CA MET A 39 -10.46 1.53 -3.04
C MET A 39 -9.27 0.61 -2.72
N MET A 40 -9.18 0.08 -1.50
CA MET A 40 -8.12 -0.88 -1.14
C MET A 40 -8.14 -2.11 -2.07
N ILE A 41 -9.32 -2.69 -2.31
CA ILE A 41 -9.48 -3.84 -3.23
C ILE A 41 -9.11 -3.45 -4.67
N CYS A 42 -9.51 -2.27 -5.13
CA CYS A 42 -9.17 -1.78 -6.46
C CYS A 42 -7.64 -1.64 -6.61
N ASN A 43 -6.97 -1.02 -5.65
CA ASN A 43 -5.52 -0.89 -5.63
C ASN A 43 -4.84 -2.27 -5.75
N LEU A 44 -5.24 -3.24 -4.92
CA LEU A 44 -4.68 -4.59 -4.93
C LEU A 44 -4.85 -5.29 -6.28
N LYS A 45 -6.04 -5.17 -6.90
CA LYS A 45 -6.38 -5.86 -8.16
C LYS A 45 -5.75 -5.22 -9.39
N THR A 46 -5.38 -3.95 -9.30
CA THR A 46 -4.80 -3.21 -10.42
C THR A 46 -3.27 -3.19 -10.41
N PHE A 47 -2.60 -3.64 -9.35
CA PHE A 47 -1.14 -3.71 -9.35
C PHE A 47 -0.61 -4.57 -10.50
N ASP A 48 0.32 -4.01 -11.27
CA ASP A 48 1.12 -4.75 -12.23
C ASP A 48 2.13 -5.63 -11.47
N TYR A 49 1.66 -6.75 -10.97
CA TYR A 49 2.44 -7.71 -10.20
C TYR A 49 1.83 -9.11 -10.31
N ASP A 50 2.63 -10.17 -10.18
CA ASP A 50 2.07 -11.51 -10.03
C ASP A 50 1.31 -11.64 -8.70
N HIS A 51 -0.01 -11.66 -8.77
CA HIS A 51 -0.88 -11.70 -7.60
C HIS A 51 -0.69 -12.99 -6.76
N ASN A 52 -0.15 -14.09 -7.33
CA ASN A 52 0.20 -15.29 -6.57
C ASN A 52 1.39 -15.06 -5.62
N LYS A 53 2.17 -14.01 -5.85
CA LYS A 53 3.30 -13.61 -5.01
C LYS A 53 2.92 -12.62 -3.92
N LEU A 54 1.65 -12.19 -3.84
CA LEU A 54 1.18 -11.18 -2.92
C LEU A 54 0.43 -11.76 -1.72
N GLU A 55 0.65 -11.13 -0.57
CA GLU A 55 -0.17 -11.23 0.65
C GLU A 55 -0.64 -9.82 1.01
N TRP A 56 -1.91 -9.66 1.36
CA TRP A 56 -2.43 -8.43 1.97
C TRP A 56 -2.64 -8.65 3.46
N PHE A 57 -1.85 -7.98 4.29
CA PHE A 57 -1.92 -8.07 5.73
C PHE A 57 -2.45 -6.77 6.33
N VAL A 58 -3.62 -6.83 6.93
CA VAL A 58 -4.31 -5.72 7.57
C VAL A 58 -4.22 -5.85 9.09
N LEU A 59 -3.80 -4.78 9.74
CA LEU A 59 -3.89 -4.63 11.20
C LEU A 59 -4.88 -3.52 11.52
N ASP A 60 -6.00 -3.92 12.07
CA ASP A 60 -7.06 -3.05 12.56
C ASP A 60 -6.98 -2.90 14.08
N SER A 61 -7.36 -1.74 14.61
CA SER A 61 -7.33 -1.49 16.06
C SER A 61 -8.42 -0.55 16.48
N LYS A 62 -8.83 -0.69 17.73
CA LYS A 62 -9.80 0.17 18.40
C LYS A 62 -9.14 1.46 18.90
N ASP A 63 -9.83 2.59 18.80
CA ASP A 63 -9.46 3.86 19.43
C ASP A 63 -10.59 4.44 20.29
N GLY A 64 -11.86 4.14 19.96
CA GLY A 64 -13.07 4.53 20.69
C GLY A 64 -14.04 3.37 20.88
N ASP A 65 -15.08 3.57 21.68
CA ASP A 65 -16.08 2.52 21.96
C ASP A 65 -17.02 2.27 20.78
N ASP A 66 -17.20 3.27 19.91
CA ASP A 66 -18.08 3.21 18.73
C ASP A 66 -17.36 2.74 17.46
N ASP A 67 -16.10 2.31 17.56
CA ASP A 67 -15.30 1.91 16.40
C ASP A 67 -15.82 0.62 15.78
N VAL A 68 -15.96 0.68 14.45
CA VAL A 68 -16.42 -0.45 13.65
C VAL A 68 -15.19 -1.17 13.06
N LYS A 69 -15.04 -2.44 13.45
CA LYS A 69 -14.03 -3.31 12.83
C LYS A 69 -14.26 -3.43 11.33
N LEU A 70 -13.18 -3.53 10.56
CA LEU A 70 -13.26 -3.83 9.13
C LEU A 70 -13.98 -5.15 8.85
N VAL A 71 -13.73 -6.14 9.71
CA VAL A 71 -14.26 -7.49 9.61
C VAL A 71 -14.89 -7.90 10.93
N GLN A 72 -16.16 -8.31 10.90
CA GLN A 72 -16.90 -8.72 12.08
C GLN A 72 -16.85 -10.24 12.34
N ASN A 73 -16.68 -11.03 11.27
CA ASN A 73 -16.76 -12.49 11.35
C ASN A 73 -15.97 -13.17 10.22
N GLU A 74 -15.83 -14.50 10.33
CA GLU A 74 -15.08 -15.31 9.35
C GLU A 74 -15.69 -15.31 7.94
N SER A 75 -17.00 -15.11 7.81
CA SER A 75 -17.64 -15.06 6.49
C SER A 75 -17.24 -13.81 5.71
N GLU A 76 -17.05 -12.69 6.39
CA GLU A 76 -16.54 -11.45 5.80
C GLU A 76 -15.05 -11.57 5.41
N ILE A 77 -14.24 -12.25 6.23
CA ILE A 77 -12.86 -12.61 5.87
C ILE A 77 -12.85 -13.39 4.55
N LYS A 78 -13.71 -14.42 4.47
CA LYS A 78 -13.83 -15.23 3.26
C LYS A 78 -14.31 -14.43 2.06
N MET A 79 -15.27 -13.54 2.24
CA MET A 79 -15.77 -12.66 1.18
C MET A 79 -14.64 -11.76 0.63
N ILE A 80 -13.89 -11.09 1.49
CA ILE A 80 -12.76 -10.25 1.08
C ILE A 80 -11.71 -11.12 0.37
N GLN A 81 -11.36 -12.29 0.93
CA GLN A 81 -10.43 -13.22 0.31
C GLN A 81 -10.89 -13.64 -1.10
N ASP A 82 -12.18 -13.92 -1.30
CA ASP A 82 -12.72 -14.30 -2.60
C ASP A 82 -12.66 -13.15 -3.61
N MET A 83 -12.85 -11.91 -3.16
CA MET A 83 -12.76 -10.71 -4.02
C MET A 83 -11.35 -10.43 -4.55
N ILE A 84 -10.31 -10.76 -3.76
CA ILE A 84 -8.92 -10.43 -4.12
C ILE A 84 -8.08 -11.63 -4.58
N LYS A 85 -8.66 -12.83 -4.68
CA LYS A 85 -7.92 -13.99 -5.20
C LYS A 85 -7.16 -13.65 -6.48
N PRO A 86 -5.92 -14.17 -6.64
CA PRO A 86 -5.21 -15.12 -5.78
C PRO A 86 -4.38 -14.51 -4.64
N ILE A 87 -4.46 -13.19 -4.39
CA ILE A 87 -3.77 -12.50 -3.28
C ILE A 87 -4.26 -13.12 -1.96
N LYS A 88 -3.33 -13.46 -1.06
CA LYS A 88 -3.68 -14.02 0.25
C LYS A 88 -4.11 -12.91 1.20
N PHE A 89 -5.25 -13.06 1.88
CA PHE A 89 -5.72 -12.11 2.88
C PHE A 89 -5.35 -12.56 4.30
N LYS A 90 -4.76 -11.66 5.07
CA LYS A 90 -4.47 -11.85 6.50
C LYS A 90 -5.01 -10.63 7.26
N TYR A 91 -5.86 -10.88 8.24
CA TYR A 91 -6.46 -9.83 9.07
C TYR A 91 -6.16 -10.09 10.55
N THR A 92 -5.81 -9.02 11.25
CA THR A 92 -5.64 -9.04 12.71
C THR A 92 -6.34 -7.84 13.30
N TYR A 93 -7.12 -8.05 14.34
CA TYR A 93 -7.72 -6.98 15.14
C TYR A 93 -7.10 -6.96 16.53
N ILE A 94 -6.78 -5.77 17.02
CA ILE A 94 -6.28 -5.54 18.38
C ILE A 94 -7.21 -4.57 19.11
N ASP A 95 -7.84 -5.03 20.18
CA ASP A 95 -8.82 -4.29 20.98
C ASP A 95 -8.14 -3.28 21.93
N LYS A 96 -7.31 -2.41 21.36
CA LYS A 96 -6.70 -1.27 22.06
C LYS A 96 -6.24 -0.22 21.06
N LYS A 97 -6.10 1.02 21.56
CA LYS A 97 -5.49 2.11 20.78
C LYS A 97 -4.04 1.78 20.44
N MET A 98 -3.67 2.02 19.18
CA MET A 98 -2.31 1.87 18.67
C MET A 98 -1.95 3.08 17.81
N THR A 99 -0.73 3.58 17.95
CA THR A 99 -0.18 4.58 17.03
C THR A 99 0.06 3.97 15.64
N ILE A 100 0.17 4.81 14.62
CA ILE A 100 0.49 4.37 13.26
C ILE A 100 1.84 3.62 13.23
N ALA A 101 2.84 4.11 13.93
CA ALA A 101 4.15 3.47 14.05
C ALA A 101 4.09 2.09 14.72
N GLU A 102 3.28 1.94 15.77
CA GLU A 102 3.07 0.62 16.41
C GLU A 102 2.42 -0.37 15.45
N LYS A 103 1.42 0.07 14.67
CA LYS A 103 0.77 -0.76 13.66
C LYS A 103 1.74 -1.17 12.56
N ARG A 104 2.50 -0.22 11.97
CA ARG A 104 3.50 -0.53 10.94
C ARG A 104 4.58 -1.47 11.46
N ASN A 105 5.05 -1.28 12.71
CA ASN A 105 6.01 -2.18 13.35
C ASN A 105 5.43 -3.58 13.55
N TYR A 106 4.18 -3.68 14.01
CA TYR A 106 3.51 -4.98 14.19
C TYR A 106 3.37 -5.72 12.85
N LEU A 107 2.88 -5.03 11.82
CA LEU A 107 2.70 -5.59 10.49
C LEU A 107 4.04 -6.08 9.90
N THR A 108 5.08 -5.23 9.92
CA THR A 108 6.40 -5.59 9.38
C THR A 108 7.06 -6.72 10.15
N LYS A 109 6.87 -6.77 11.48
CA LYS A 109 7.39 -7.86 12.32
C LYS A 109 6.73 -9.21 11.99
N ASN A 110 5.41 -9.22 11.74
CA ASN A 110 4.58 -10.43 11.63
C ASN A 110 4.20 -10.79 10.19
N MET A 111 4.73 -10.11 9.19
CA MET A 111 4.51 -10.42 7.78
C MET A 111 5.12 -11.76 7.39
N THR A 112 4.59 -12.37 6.32
CA THR A 112 5.02 -13.70 5.85
C THR A 112 6.25 -13.63 4.93
N HIS A 113 6.34 -12.60 4.09
CA HIS A 113 7.36 -12.49 3.06
C HIS A 113 8.55 -11.64 3.49
N LYS A 114 9.68 -11.75 2.78
CA LYS A 114 10.90 -10.99 3.07
C LYS A 114 10.84 -9.53 2.62
N TRP A 115 9.91 -9.20 1.73
CA TRP A 115 9.67 -7.86 1.23
C TRP A 115 8.30 -7.38 1.66
N PHE A 116 8.20 -6.08 1.94
CA PHE A 116 6.94 -5.41 2.25
C PHE A 116 6.71 -4.21 1.34
N ALA A 117 5.45 -3.84 1.20
CA ALA A 117 5.00 -2.55 0.68
C ALA A 117 3.94 -2.00 1.62
N ASN A 118 4.03 -0.72 1.98
CA ASN A 118 2.94 -0.07 2.69
C ASN A 118 1.79 0.24 1.73
N LEU A 119 0.57 0.12 2.23
CA LEU A 119 -0.64 0.52 1.54
C LEU A 119 -1.56 1.18 2.57
N ASP A 120 -1.63 2.51 2.55
CA ASP A 120 -2.56 3.23 3.41
C ASP A 120 -3.98 3.09 2.87
N SER A 121 -4.96 3.04 3.77
CA SER A 121 -6.31 2.58 3.46
C SER A 121 -7.10 3.53 2.57
N ASP A 122 -6.81 4.82 2.65
CA ASP A 122 -7.56 5.93 2.10
C ASP A 122 -6.87 6.65 0.93
N ASP A 123 -5.85 6.01 0.35
CA ASP A 123 -5.07 6.55 -0.75
C ASP A 123 -5.22 5.75 -2.06
N VAL A 124 -4.90 6.37 -3.17
CA VAL A 124 -4.91 5.76 -4.51
C VAL A 124 -3.50 5.36 -4.89
N TYR A 125 -3.27 4.07 -5.12
CA TYR A 125 -1.97 3.55 -5.55
C TYR A 125 -1.93 3.34 -7.06
N ILE A 126 -0.75 3.60 -7.67
CA ILE A 126 -0.52 3.44 -9.10
C ILE A 126 -0.14 1.98 -9.41
N GLU A 127 -0.52 1.47 -10.57
CA GLU A 127 -0.31 0.07 -10.95
C GLU A 127 1.15 -0.35 -10.90
N SER A 128 2.06 0.56 -11.26
CA SER A 128 3.52 0.34 -11.29
C SER A 128 4.20 0.35 -9.91
N TYR A 129 3.51 0.79 -8.86
CA TYR A 129 4.10 1.07 -7.53
C TYR A 129 5.06 -0.02 -7.05
N LEU A 130 4.62 -1.28 -7.05
CA LEU A 130 5.37 -2.37 -6.46
C LEU A 130 6.64 -2.70 -7.27
N LYS A 131 6.51 -2.92 -8.58
CA LYS A 131 7.63 -3.24 -9.46
C LYS A 131 8.63 -2.09 -9.51
N TYR A 132 8.14 -0.88 -9.75
CA TYR A 132 8.96 0.32 -9.84
C TYR A 132 9.81 0.52 -8.58
N SER A 133 9.22 0.42 -7.40
CA SER A 133 9.94 0.61 -6.13
C SER A 133 10.98 -0.48 -5.88
N ILE A 134 10.67 -1.75 -6.23
CA ILE A 134 11.63 -2.86 -6.14
C ILE A 134 12.80 -2.64 -7.09
N ASP A 135 12.55 -2.20 -8.31
CA ASP A 135 13.59 -1.95 -9.31
C ASP A 135 14.50 -0.79 -8.89
N GLU A 136 13.96 0.29 -8.32
CA GLU A 136 14.78 1.36 -7.75
C GLU A 136 15.63 0.87 -6.55
N CYS A 137 15.08 0.01 -5.67
CA CYS A 137 15.86 -0.66 -4.64
C CYS A 137 17.02 -1.48 -5.20
N ARG A 138 16.78 -2.25 -6.27
CA ARG A 138 17.81 -3.08 -6.93
C ARG A 138 18.89 -2.21 -7.57
N LYS A 139 18.48 -1.20 -8.32
CA LYS A 139 19.36 -0.25 -9.01
C LYS A 139 20.28 0.49 -8.06
N LYS A 140 19.77 0.93 -6.91
CA LYS A 140 20.53 1.63 -5.87
C LYS A 140 21.17 0.69 -4.85
N LYS A 141 20.93 -0.63 -4.93
CA LYS A 141 21.33 -1.62 -3.91
C LYS A 141 20.83 -1.27 -2.51
N ALA A 142 19.71 -0.56 -2.43
CA ALA A 142 19.08 -0.12 -1.19
C ALA A 142 18.22 -1.22 -0.55
N GLY A 143 17.99 -1.06 0.75
CA GLY A 143 17.08 -1.92 1.51
C GLY A 143 15.65 -1.41 1.60
N LEU A 144 15.43 -0.12 1.24
CA LEU A 144 14.17 0.59 1.28
C LEU A 144 14.06 1.52 0.06
N ALA A 145 12.87 1.63 -0.50
CA ALA A 145 12.47 2.67 -1.44
C ALA A 145 11.38 3.53 -0.82
N GLY A 146 11.35 4.82 -1.14
CA GLY A 146 10.33 5.75 -0.70
C GLY A 146 10.38 7.06 -1.47
N SER A 147 9.29 7.80 -1.51
CA SER A 147 9.22 9.07 -2.24
C SER A 147 9.36 10.28 -1.31
N PRO A 148 10.32 11.19 -1.59
CA PRO A 148 10.38 12.51 -0.97
C PRO A 148 9.39 13.49 -1.61
N GLN A 149 8.65 13.09 -2.62
CA GLN A 149 7.52 13.81 -3.17
C GLN A 149 6.22 13.33 -2.54
N MET A 150 5.25 14.24 -2.39
CA MET A 150 3.88 13.91 -2.01
C MET A 150 2.93 14.51 -3.04
N ILE A 151 2.04 13.70 -3.57
CA ILE A 151 1.00 14.12 -4.51
C ILE A 151 -0.35 13.97 -3.83
N PHE A 152 -1.17 15.00 -3.92
CA PHE A 152 -2.47 15.09 -3.27
C PHE A 152 -3.59 15.23 -4.29
N CYS A 153 -4.70 14.52 -4.07
CA CYS A 153 -5.97 14.73 -4.74
C CYS A 153 -6.93 15.41 -3.77
N TYR A 154 -7.59 16.46 -4.20
CA TYR A 154 -8.56 17.22 -3.43
C TYR A 154 -9.98 17.04 -4.01
N PRO A 155 -10.76 16.06 -3.53
CA PRO A 155 -12.10 15.81 -4.05
C PRO A 155 -13.03 17.03 -3.93
N HIS A 156 -12.94 17.79 -2.83
CA HIS A 156 -13.74 18.99 -2.59
C HIS A 156 -13.38 20.18 -3.52
N TYR A 157 -12.31 20.06 -4.29
CA TYR A 157 -11.87 21.04 -5.29
C TYR A 157 -11.81 20.37 -6.68
N GLU A 158 -12.90 19.76 -7.11
CA GLU A 158 -13.05 19.11 -8.41
C GLU A 158 -11.94 18.09 -8.73
N TYR A 159 -11.49 17.35 -7.70
CA TYR A 159 -10.39 16.38 -7.80
C TYR A 159 -9.06 16.99 -8.28
N LYS A 160 -8.85 18.28 -7.97
CA LYS A 160 -7.58 18.96 -8.22
C LYS A 160 -6.42 18.13 -7.70
N ILE A 161 -5.37 17.97 -8.50
CA ILE A 161 -4.14 17.28 -8.14
C ILE A 161 -3.00 18.27 -8.08
N CYS A 162 -2.25 18.26 -6.99
CA CYS A 162 -1.03 19.03 -6.81
C CYS A 162 -0.06 18.26 -5.92
N GLY A 163 1.13 18.77 -5.72
CA GLY A 163 2.12 18.06 -4.92
C GLY A 163 3.19 18.97 -4.33
N ILE A 164 4.01 18.37 -3.50
CA ILE A 164 5.18 19.00 -2.90
C ILE A 164 6.41 18.12 -3.08
N GLN A 165 7.58 18.77 -3.13
CA GLN A 165 8.88 18.11 -3.08
C GLN A 165 9.52 18.43 -1.74
N CYS A 166 9.83 17.40 -0.95
CA CYS A 166 10.58 17.53 0.28
C CYS A 166 12.09 17.64 0.01
N GLY A 167 12.80 18.31 0.88
CA GLY A 167 14.23 18.60 0.71
C GLY A 167 15.17 17.44 1.07
N SER A 168 14.67 16.39 1.75
CA SER A 168 15.47 15.29 2.25
C SER A 168 14.72 13.97 2.08
N ALA A 169 15.47 12.88 1.87
CA ALA A 169 14.92 11.53 1.85
C ALA A 169 14.32 11.12 3.21
N ARG A 170 14.77 11.69 4.31
CA ARG A 170 14.16 11.49 5.65
C ARG A 170 12.70 11.94 5.72
N GLN A 171 12.26 12.76 4.78
CA GLN A 171 10.88 13.21 4.62
C GLN A 171 10.12 12.39 3.58
N CYS A 172 10.64 11.21 3.18
CA CYS A 172 9.89 10.31 2.33
C CYS A 172 8.57 9.92 3.01
N HIS A 173 7.50 9.96 2.24
CA HIS A 173 6.17 9.59 2.72
C HIS A 173 6.09 8.08 2.99
N GLU A 174 5.77 7.70 4.22
CA GLU A 174 5.81 6.32 4.71
C GLU A 174 4.87 5.39 3.93
N ALA A 175 3.75 5.92 3.41
CA ALA A 175 2.83 5.17 2.56
C ALA A 175 3.47 4.69 1.25
N THR A 176 4.57 5.32 0.82
CA THR A 176 5.33 4.91 -0.38
C THR A 176 6.42 3.88 -0.11
N PHE A 177 6.59 3.43 1.12
CA PHE A 177 7.69 2.53 1.45
C PHE A 177 7.50 1.13 0.90
N VAL A 178 8.49 0.68 0.12
CA VAL A 178 8.71 -0.70 -0.28
C VAL A 178 10.10 -1.13 0.16
N GLY A 179 10.21 -2.21 0.94
CA GLY A 179 11.50 -2.54 1.52
C GLY A 179 11.64 -3.99 1.95
N LYS A 180 12.85 -4.29 2.45
CA LYS A 180 13.18 -5.60 3.00
C LYS A 180 12.94 -5.63 4.51
N GLN A 181 12.31 -6.68 5.03
CA GLN A 181 12.13 -6.85 6.48
C GLN A 181 13.48 -6.82 7.24
N GLN A 182 14.52 -7.39 6.65
CA GLN A 182 15.86 -7.37 7.24
C GLN A 182 16.39 -5.94 7.40
N TYR A 183 16.19 -5.08 6.40
CA TYR A 183 16.56 -3.67 6.49
C TYR A 183 15.80 -2.97 7.61
N TRP A 184 14.46 -3.11 7.66
CA TRP A 184 13.64 -2.58 8.74
C TRP A 184 14.15 -3.01 10.13
N ARG A 185 14.55 -4.28 10.29
CA ARG A 185 15.12 -4.78 11.55
C ARG A 185 16.46 -4.13 11.89
N SER A 186 17.34 -3.96 10.91
CA SER A 186 18.67 -3.34 11.12
C SER A 186 18.59 -1.87 11.51
N MET A 187 17.52 -1.17 11.09
CA MET A 187 17.27 0.24 11.42
C MET A 187 16.47 0.43 12.72
N GLY A 188 16.04 -0.65 13.38
CA GLY A 188 15.27 -0.59 14.63
C GLY A 188 13.78 -0.36 14.49
N GLY A 189 13.26 -0.29 13.26
CA GLY A 189 11.84 -0.11 12.95
C GLY A 189 11.37 1.34 12.93
N TYR A 190 10.05 1.54 12.82
CA TYR A 190 9.41 2.86 12.87
C TYR A 190 9.48 3.43 14.29
N ASN A 191 9.73 4.73 14.41
CA ASN A 191 9.81 5.39 15.70
C ASN A 191 8.43 5.54 16.34
N LYS A 192 8.22 4.90 17.48
CA LYS A 192 6.93 4.84 18.18
C LYS A 192 6.53 6.16 18.86
N ASN A 193 7.49 7.03 19.07
CA ASN A 193 7.25 8.32 19.76
C ASN A 193 6.82 9.43 18.79
N ASP A 194 6.93 9.19 17.48
CA ASP A 194 6.56 10.17 16.48
C ASP A 194 5.10 9.94 16.04
N GLU A 195 4.27 10.94 16.18
CA GLU A 195 2.88 10.92 15.66
C GLU A 195 2.84 11.20 14.16
N LYS A 196 3.92 11.77 13.59
CA LYS A 196 4.09 12.08 12.17
C LYS A 196 5.55 11.89 11.80
N GLY A 197 5.77 11.34 10.56
CA GLY A 197 7.13 11.10 10.09
C GLY A 197 7.81 9.94 10.83
N GLU A 198 7.02 8.97 11.27
CA GLU A 198 7.48 7.79 12.01
C GLU A 198 8.50 6.96 11.25
N GLY A 199 8.56 7.12 9.92
CA GLY A 199 9.50 6.45 9.03
C GLY A 199 10.88 7.09 8.97
N ALA A 200 11.07 8.30 9.48
CA ALA A 200 12.35 9.00 9.42
C ALA A 200 13.51 8.19 10.06
N GLY A 201 13.22 7.38 11.09
CA GLY A 201 14.19 6.50 11.74
C GLY A 201 14.68 5.33 10.86
N LEU A 202 13.99 5.05 9.74
CA LEU A 202 14.42 4.04 8.77
C LEU A 202 15.41 4.58 7.75
N ILE A 203 15.71 5.87 7.76
CA ILE A 203 16.54 6.55 6.78
C ILE A 203 17.70 7.22 7.52
N ASP A 204 18.93 6.89 7.13
CA ASP A 204 20.10 7.50 7.76
C ASP A 204 20.27 8.98 7.37
N ASP A 205 21.13 9.70 8.11
CA ASP A 205 21.32 11.13 7.95
C ASP A 205 21.91 11.56 6.61
N ASN A 206 22.50 10.60 5.87
CA ASN A 206 23.15 10.84 4.58
C ASN A 206 22.26 10.46 3.38
N ASP A 207 21.01 10.07 3.59
CA ASP A 207 20.05 9.64 2.56
C ASP A 207 20.55 8.46 1.66
N GLY A 208 21.74 7.89 1.96
CA GLY A 208 22.42 6.93 1.08
C GLY A 208 21.86 5.52 1.07
N ASN A 209 21.04 5.18 2.06
CA ASN A 209 20.49 3.84 2.26
C ASN A 209 19.09 3.65 1.68
N VAL A 210 18.52 4.69 1.07
CA VAL A 210 17.16 4.69 0.50
C VAL A 210 17.19 4.98 -1.00
N ALA A 211 16.41 4.21 -1.76
CA ALA A 211 16.13 4.49 -3.15
C ALA A 211 14.96 5.48 -3.22
N GLN A 212 15.25 6.71 -3.63
CA GLN A 212 14.21 7.73 -3.80
C GLN A 212 13.38 7.41 -5.06
N THR A 213 12.05 7.43 -4.90
CA THR A 213 11.09 7.13 -5.96
C THR A 213 10.32 8.39 -6.37
N ASP A 214 9.81 8.38 -7.59
CA ASP A 214 8.88 9.38 -8.10
C ASP A 214 7.47 9.03 -7.64
N CYS A 215 6.83 9.91 -6.85
CA CYS A 215 5.51 9.66 -6.27
C CYS A 215 4.42 9.43 -7.31
N ILE A 216 4.53 10.04 -8.49
CA ILE A 216 3.55 9.87 -9.59
C ILE A 216 3.46 8.42 -10.09
N LYS A 217 4.49 7.60 -9.84
CA LYS A 217 4.54 6.17 -10.13
C LYS A 217 4.16 5.29 -8.94
N CYS A 218 3.92 5.90 -7.79
CA CYS A 218 3.65 5.19 -6.54
C CYS A 218 2.21 5.36 -6.10
N MET A 219 1.80 6.59 -5.79
CA MET A 219 0.50 6.86 -5.19
C MET A 219 0.08 8.33 -5.27
N ILE A 220 -1.20 8.56 -5.00
CA ILE A 220 -1.82 9.86 -4.81
C ILE A 220 -2.53 9.83 -3.46
N CYS A 221 -2.14 10.72 -2.55
CA CYS A 221 -2.82 10.91 -1.27
C CYS A 221 -4.17 11.58 -1.48
N VAL A 222 -5.23 11.06 -0.88
CA VAL A 222 -6.55 11.70 -0.93
C VAL A 222 -6.74 12.63 0.26
N SER A 223 -7.11 13.89 0.00
CA SER A 223 -7.48 14.84 1.04
C SER A 223 -8.95 14.72 1.35
N HIS A 224 -9.30 14.33 2.58
CA HIS A 224 -10.66 14.18 3.07
C HIS A 224 -10.76 14.52 4.56
N ASN A 225 -11.99 14.70 5.07
CA ASN A 225 -12.25 15.20 6.43
C ASN A 225 -11.70 14.30 7.55
N SER A 226 -11.56 12.99 7.29
CA SER A 226 -11.06 12.04 8.29
C SER A 226 -9.54 11.82 8.21
N ASN A 227 -8.78 12.60 7.44
CA ASN A 227 -7.32 12.48 7.44
C ASN A 227 -6.75 12.85 8.82
N THR A 228 -5.76 12.09 9.30
CA THR A 228 -5.04 12.37 10.55
C THR A 228 -4.31 13.71 10.49
N CYS A 229 -3.84 14.12 9.31
CA CYS A 229 -3.17 15.39 9.07
C CYS A 229 -3.90 16.17 7.97
N SER A 230 -4.26 17.43 8.25
CA SER A 230 -4.82 18.31 7.22
C SER A 230 -3.80 18.53 6.09
N LYS A 231 -4.27 18.43 4.86
CA LYS A 231 -3.47 18.60 3.62
C LYS A 231 -3.79 19.94 2.94
N GLU A 232 -4.72 20.73 3.51
CA GLU A 232 -5.24 21.97 2.92
C GLU A 232 -4.15 23.01 2.58
N MET A 233 -3.08 23.07 3.38
CA MET A 233 -1.97 23.99 3.15
C MET A 233 -1.20 23.72 1.85
N PHE A 234 -1.37 22.56 1.23
CA PHE A 234 -0.67 22.16 0.00
C PHE A 234 -1.52 22.30 -1.27
N LYS A 235 -2.80 22.66 -1.16
CA LYS A 235 -3.74 22.67 -2.29
C LYS A 235 -3.40 23.62 -3.44
N ASP A 236 -2.57 24.64 -3.18
CA ASP A 236 -2.19 25.66 -4.13
C ASP A 236 -0.71 25.58 -4.54
N THR A 237 -0.06 24.44 -4.31
CA THR A 237 1.31 24.23 -4.73
C THR A 237 1.39 23.97 -6.25
N ASN A 238 2.53 24.36 -6.85
CA ASN A 238 2.72 24.32 -8.30
C ASN A 238 3.30 23.02 -8.84
N VAL A 239 3.50 22.01 -8.00
CA VAL A 239 3.98 20.70 -8.48
C VAL A 239 2.81 20.00 -9.16
N GLN A 240 2.93 19.76 -10.47
CA GLN A 240 1.90 19.01 -11.20
C GLN A 240 1.92 17.54 -10.79
N GLY A 241 0.77 17.05 -10.33
CA GLY A 241 0.60 15.70 -9.82
C GLY A 241 -0.05 14.70 -10.81
N GLY A 242 -0.21 15.07 -12.06
CA GLY A 242 -0.92 14.24 -13.03
C GLY A 242 -2.45 14.35 -12.94
N SER A 243 -3.16 13.31 -13.37
CA SER A 243 -4.63 13.22 -13.28
C SER A 243 -5.05 11.85 -12.79
N LEU A 244 -6.07 11.81 -11.94
CA LEU A 244 -6.74 10.57 -11.58
C LEU A 244 -7.86 10.30 -12.59
N GLN A 245 -7.91 9.08 -13.14
CA GLN A 245 -8.85 8.69 -14.19
C GLN A 245 -9.35 7.25 -14.01
N GLY A 246 -10.38 6.89 -14.79
CA GLY A 246 -10.91 5.53 -14.86
C GLY A 246 -11.50 5.04 -13.54
N ILE A 247 -11.44 3.73 -13.33
CA ILE A 247 -12.15 3.05 -12.23
C ILE A 247 -11.78 3.61 -10.85
N LYS A 248 -10.55 4.07 -10.62
CA LYS A 248 -10.13 4.62 -9.33
C LYS A 248 -10.79 5.97 -9.05
N LEU A 249 -10.94 6.83 -10.07
CA LEU A 249 -11.70 8.06 -9.93
C LEU A 249 -13.19 7.78 -9.65
N GLU A 250 -13.80 6.84 -10.38
CA GLU A 250 -15.21 6.46 -10.17
C GLU A 250 -15.47 5.93 -8.76
N ILE A 251 -14.57 5.09 -8.23
CA ILE A 251 -14.65 4.58 -6.86
C ILE A 251 -14.49 5.73 -5.86
N LEU A 252 -13.51 6.61 -6.07
CA LEU A 252 -13.28 7.76 -5.20
C LEU A 252 -14.50 8.67 -5.17
N GLN A 253 -15.12 8.95 -6.32
CA GLN A 253 -16.33 9.75 -6.42
C GLN A 253 -17.48 9.16 -5.61
N LYS A 254 -17.66 7.83 -5.65
CA LYS A 254 -18.69 7.14 -4.85
C LYS A 254 -18.43 7.26 -3.35
N ILE A 255 -17.17 7.02 -2.92
CA ILE A 255 -16.77 7.13 -1.51
C ILE A 255 -16.99 8.55 -0.98
N MET A 256 -16.65 9.57 -1.78
CA MET A 256 -16.79 10.96 -1.37
C MET A 256 -18.23 11.46 -1.38
N ALA A 257 -19.11 10.88 -2.22
CA ALA A 257 -20.55 11.19 -2.19
C ALA A 257 -21.21 10.77 -0.88
N GLU A 258 -20.77 9.67 -0.26
CA GLU A 258 -21.25 9.20 1.05
C GLU A 258 -20.79 10.09 2.23
N GLU A 259 -19.84 11.01 2.03
CA GLU A 259 -19.42 11.98 3.08
C GLU A 259 -20.32 13.21 3.17
N VAL A 260 -21.16 13.45 2.17
CA VAL A 260 -21.99 14.66 2.05
C VAL A 260 -23.41 14.42 2.62
N GLU A 261 -23.80 13.16 2.78
CA GLU A 261 -25.07 12.76 3.43
C GLU A 261 -24.92 12.64 4.95
#